data_81332585f3bf4531f686b567b0bf0622
#
_entry.id   81332585f3bf4531f686b567b0bf0622
#
_cell.length_a   1.000
_cell.length_b   1.000
_cell.length_c   1.000
_cell.angle_alpha   90.00
_cell.angle_beta   90.00
_cell.angle_gamma   90.00
#
_symmetry.space_group_name_H-M   'P 1'
#
loop_
_entity.id
_entity.type
_entity.pdbx_description
1 polymer ?
#
loop_
_entity_poly.entity_id
_entity_poly.type
_entity_poly.pdbx_seq_one_letter_code
_entity_poly.pdbx_strand_id
1 'polypeptide(L)'
;MQRTWRLAPLVIAIFLAAVFGIAPASAQYGDDQYKPHSGQEGKDVIWVPTPESLVQRMLDMAKVTAKDIVYDLGSGDGRTVIAAAKRGAQAYGVEFNPDMVALSERTAAKEGVTGKAQFINGDIFQIDFTKATVVTLYLLPSLNVKLRPTLLDMKPGTRVVSHAFTMDDWQADQTDSSDGRTAYLWIVPAKVEGTWQTGAGEITFTQKFQMVTGTLKSGASNATISEGKLNGTRITFTAGGARYSGRVTGDRIEGTIQSSAGGTTKWSATRAPGHKPGASH
;
A
#
# COMPACT_ATOMS: atom_id res chain seq x y z
N MET A 1 -56.05 79.13 4.46
CA MET A 1 -55.63 77.86 3.76
C MET A 1 -54.65 77.12 4.66
N GLN A 2 -55.15 76.17 5.43
CA GLN A 2 -54.27 75.31 6.29
C GLN A 2 -54.12 73.96 5.66
N ARG A 3 -52.90 73.55 5.32
CA ARG A 3 -52.55 72.19 4.81
C ARG A 3 -52.17 71.32 5.99
N THR A 4 -53.01 70.37 6.28
CA THR A 4 -52.74 69.29 7.27
C THR A 4 -51.90 68.18 6.65
N TRP A 5 -50.73 67.99 7.19
CA TRP A 5 -49.85 66.86 6.86
C TRP A 5 -50.23 65.64 7.68
N ARG A 6 -50.67 64.56 7.03
CA ARG A 6 -50.93 63.26 7.67
C ARG A 6 -49.62 62.46 7.68
N LEU A 7 -49.10 62.18 8.87
CA LEU A 7 -48.01 61.27 9.09
C LEU A 7 -48.54 59.82 9.01
N ALA A 8 -48.03 59.02 8.08
CA ALA A 8 -48.31 57.61 8.03
C ALA A 8 -47.32 56.86 8.94
N PRO A 9 -47.75 55.85 9.69
CA PRO A 9 -46.86 55.08 10.54
C PRO A 9 -46.04 54.09 9.73
N LEU A 10 -44.72 54.17 9.87
CA LEU A 10 -43.74 53.23 9.30
C LEU A 10 -43.77 51.93 10.12
N VAL A 11 -44.33 50.89 9.56
CA VAL A 11 -44.29 49.51 10.18
C VAL A 11 -42.95 48.92 9.82
N ILE A 12 -42.04 48.85 10.80
CA ILE A 12 -40.76 48.15 10.68
C ILE A 12 -41.04 46.66 10.94
N ALA A 13 -41.09 45.85 9.91
CA ALA A 13 -41.12 44.40 10.01
C ALA A 13 -39.71 43.88 10.31
N ILE A 14 -39.46 43.45 11.54
CA ILE A 14 -38.21 42.81 11.93
C ILE A 14 -38.29 41.35 11.46
N PHE A 15 -37.58 41.03 10.36
CA PHE A 15 -37.35 39.65 9.95
C PHE A 15 -36.31 39.02 10.88
N LEU A 16 -36.78 38.17 11.83
CA LEU A 16 -35.91 37.30 12.60
C LEU A 16 -35.45 36.15 11.71
N ALA A 17 -34.28 36.29 11.10
CA ALA A 17 -33.63 35.18 10.37
C ALA A 17 -33.18 34.15 11.43
N ALA A 18 -33.94 33.08 11.56
CA ALA A 18 -33.52 31.90 12.32
C ALA A 18 -32.34 31.25 11.55
N VAL A 19 -31.12 31.52 11.99
CA VAL A 19 -29.93 30.78 11.55
C VAL A 19 -30.02 29.37 12.15
N PHE A 20 -30.64 28.46 11.42
CA PHE A 20 -30.46 27.03 11.69
C PHE A 20 -29.00 26.68 11.43
N GLY A 21 -28.20 26.61 12.48
CA GLY A 21 -26.88 26.03 12.43
C GLY A 21 -27.03 24.58 12.01
N ILE A 22 -26.67 24.31 10.75
CA ILE A 22 -26.47 22.93 10.27
C ILE A 22 -25.22 22.44 10.99
N ALA A 23 -25.42 21.75 12.13
CA ALA A 23 -24.36 20.97 12.75
C ALA A 23 -23.85 20.00 11.67
N PRO A 24 -22.52 19.84 11.46
CA PRO A 24 -22.03 18.85 10.54
C PRO A 24 -22.59 17.50 10.99
N ALA A 25 -23.34 16.83 10.10
CA ALA A 25 -23.82 15.49 10.36
C ALA A 25 -22.55 14.63 10.57
N SER A 26 -22.34 14.21 11.82
CA SER A 26 -21.31 13.21 12.10
C SER A 26 -21.65 12.00 11.24
N ALA A 27 -20.72 11.60 10.38
CA ALA A 27 -20.92 10.44 9.52
C ALA A 27 -21.28 9.25 10.41
N GLN A 28 -22.50 8.76 10.27
CA GLN A 28 -22.99 7.63 11.05
C GLN A 28 -22.43 6.36 10.40
N TYR A 29 -21.53 5.70 11.10
CA TYR A 29 -20.97 4.42 10.68
C TYR A 29 -21.85 3.27 11.19
N GLY A 30 -21.85 2.14 10.44
CA GLY A 30 -22.54 0.93 10.87
C GLY A 30 -23.95 0.79 10.33
N ASP A 31 -24.71 -0.06 11.00
CA ASP A 31 -26.10 -0.40 10.67
C ASP A 31 -27.00 -0.35 11.92
N ASP A 32 -28.22 -0.91 11.84
CA ASP A 32 -29.13 -0.92 12.98
C ASP A 32 -28.71 -1.89 14.10
N GLN A 33 -27.81 -2.85 13.81
CA GLN A 33 -27.34 -3.85 14.79
C GLN A 33 -26.05 -3.41 15.48
N TYR A 34 -25.17 -2.68 14.79
CA TYR A 34 -23.92 -2.22 15.35
C TYR A 34 -23.50 -0.87 14.77
N LYS A 35 -23.25 0.10 15.63
CA LYS A 35 -22.88 1.49 15.28
C LYS A 35 -21.51 1.83 15.86
N PRO A 36 -20.42 1.50 15.17
CA PRO A 36 -19.09 1.90 15.63
C PRO A 36 -18.94 3.42 15.60
N HIS A 37 -18.09 3.94 16.48
CA HIS A 37 -17.74 5.36 16.49
C HIS A 37 -16.23 5.53 16.29
N SER A 38 -15.84 6.56 15.56
CA SER A 38 -14.44 6.90 15.36
C SER A 38 -13.76 7.17 16.70
N GLY A 39 -12.60 6.53 16.94
CA GLY A 39 -11.89 6.60 18.21
C GLY A 39 -12.24 5.49 19.21
N GLN A 40 -13.16 4.57 18.86
CA GLN A 40 -13.43 3.42 19.74
C GLN A 40 -12.19 2.53 19.87
N GLU A 41 -12.07 1.89 21.03
CA GLU A 41 -10.96 0.99 21.31
C GLU A 41 -10.95 -0.23 20.40
N GLY A 42 -9.77 -0.56 19.85
CA GLY A 42 -9.45 -1.81 19.21
C GLY A 42 -8.45 -2.59 20.04
N LYS A 43 -7.91 -3.69 19.50
CA LYS A 43 -6.91 -4.49 20.21
C LYS A 43 -5.61 -3.72 20.47
N ASP A 44 -5.03 -3.14 19.43
CA ASP A 44 -3.72 -2.48 19.46
C ASP A 44 -3.79 -1.01 19.00
N VAL A 45 -4.90 -0.63 18.37
CA VAL A 45 -5.15 0.72 17.83
C VAL A 45 -6.61 1.12 18.03
N ILE A 46 -6.88 2.41 18.17
CA ILE A 46 -8.26 2.94 18.07
C ILE A 46 -8.75 2.81 16.63
N TRP A 47 -10.03 2.51 16.45
CA TRP A 47 -10.61 2.47 15.10
C TRP A 47 -10.86 3.89 14.58
N VAL A 48 -10.28 4.18 13.42
CA VAL A 48 -10.53 5.40 12.65
C VAL A 48 -10.75 4.98 11.19
N PRO A 49 -11.90 5.27 10.60
CA PRO A 49 -12.18 4.82 9.24
C PRO A 49 -11.37 5.61 8.21
N THR A 50 -10.80 4.91 7.23
CA THR A 50 -10.21 5.55 6.05
C THR A 50 -11.31 6.17 5.19
N PRO A 51 -11.21 7.45 4.79
CA PRO A 51 -12.18 8.05 3.86
C PRO A 51 -12.26 7.28 2.54
N GLU A 52 -13.47 7.23 1.97
CA GLU A 52 -13.70 6.47 0.73
C GLU A 52 -12.82 6.93 -0.43
N SER A 53 -12.61 8.24 -0.58
CA SER A 53 -11.72 8.81 -1.60
C SER A 53 -10.29 8.26 -1.48
N LEU A 54 -9.78 8.12 -0.25
CA LEU A 54 -8.45 7.56 -0.03
C LEU A 54 -8.42 6.04 -0.22
N VAL A 55 -9.49 5.32 0.17
CA VAL A 55 -9.63 3.88 -0.14
C VAL A 55 -9.49 3.65 -1.64
N GLN A 56 -10.25 4.40 -2.45
CA GLN A 56 -10.15 4.30 -3.91
C GLN A 56 -8.74 4.63 -4.40
N ARG A 57 -8.12 5.68 -3.86
CA ARG A 57 -6.75 6.07 -4.23
C ARG A 57 -5.72 4.99 -3.88
N MET A 58 -5.81 4.37 -2.71
CA MET A 58 -4.94 3.27 -2.29
C MET A 58 -5.05 2.07 -3.25
N LEU A 59 -6.27 1.69 -3.63
CA LEU A 59 -6.51 0.61 -4.57
C LEU A 59 -6.03 0.96 -6.00
N ASP A 60 -6.09 2.23 -6.42
CA ASP A 60 -5.53 2.72 -7.68
C ASP A 60 -4.00 2.68 -7.68
N MET A 61 -3.35 3.14 -6.60
CA MET A 61 -1.89 3.05 -6.42
C MET A 61 -1.42 1.60 -6.53
N ALA A 62 -2.14 0.68 -5.90
CA ALA A 62 -1.86 -0.76 -5.98
C ALA A 62 -2.29 -1.37 -7.32
N LYS A 63 -2.99 -0.63 -8.20
CA LYS A 63 -3.52 -1.13 -9.48
C LYS A 63 -4.34 -2.41 -9.30
N VAL A 64 -5.23 -2.41 -8.32
CA VAL A 64 -6.05 -3.59 -7.99
C VAL A 64 -6.96 -3.96 -9.15
N THR A 65 -6.96 -5.23 -9.51
CA THR A 65 -7.75 -5.84 -10.59
C THR A 65 -8.44 -7.12 -10.13
N ALA A 66 -9.28 -7.70 -10.97
CA ALA A 66 -9.94 -8.98 -10.71
C ALA A 66 -8.98 -10.19 -10.59
N LYS A 67 -7.70 -10.03 -10.91
CA LYS A 67 -6.68 -11.08 -10.75
C LYS A 67 -6.01 -11.07 -9.38
N ASP A 68 -6.31 -10.07 -8.56
CA ASP A 68 -5.65 -9.86 -7.30
C ASP A 68 -6.32 -10.58 -6.14
N ILE A 69 -5.49 -10.94 -5.17
CA ILE A 69 -5.88 -11.37 -3.83
C ILE A 69 -5.47 -10.24 -2.88
N VAL A 70 -6.45 -9.55 -2.32
CA VAL A 70 -6.25 -8.42 -1.42
C VAL A 70 -6.45 -8.85 0.01
N TYR A 71 -5.53 -8.49 0.90
CA TYR A 71 -5.69 -8.60 2.35
C TYR A 71 -5.65 -7.22 2.98
N ASP A 72 -6.69 -6.89 3.76
CA ASP A 72 -6.75 -5.68 4.59
C ASP A 72 -6.54 -6.07 6.04
N LEU A 73 -5.41 -5.67 6.61
CA LEU A 73 -5.01 -6.06 7.97
C LEU A 73 -5.46 -4.97 8.96
N GLY A 74 -6.41 -5.32 9.82
CA GLY A 74 -7.17 -4.38 10.63
C GLY A 74 -8.31 -3.76 9.82
N SER A 75 -9.17 -4.60 9.25
CA SER A 75 -10.14 -4.18 8.23
C SER A 75 -11.30 -3.31 8.74
N GLY A 76 -11.46 -3.21 10.05
CA GLY A 76 -12.52 -2.40 10.65
C GLY A 76 -13.90 -2.75 10.12
N ASP A 77 -14.62 -1.79 9.57
CA ASP A 77 -15.96 -1.95 8.98
C ASP A 77 -15.96 -2.56 7.57
N GLY A 78 -14.82 -3.02 7.07
CA GLY A 78 -14.68 -3.76 5.82
C GLY A 78 -14.70 -2.92 4.56
N ARG A 79 -14.73 -1.59 4.64
CA ARG A 79 -14.86 -0.69 3.47
C ARG A 79 -13.81 -0.91 2.40
N THR A 80 -12.54 -1.11 2.77
CA THR A 80 -11.43 -1.36 1.84
C THR A 80 -11.61 -2.71 1.15
N VAL A 81 -11.98 -3.74 1.89
CA VAL A 81 -12.26 -5.09 1.38
C VAL A 81 -13.40 -5.08 0.38
N ILE A 82 -14.50 -4.42 0.73
CA ILE A 82 -15.69 -4.29 -0.13
C ILE A 82 -15.34 -3.51 -1.41
N ALA A 83 -14.57 -2.41 -1.28
CA ALA A 83 -14.13 -1.64 -2.44
C ALA A 83 -13.23 -2.47 -3.38
N ALA A 84 -12.31 -3.28 -2.83
CA ALA A 84 -11.49 -4.20 -3.62
C ALA A 84 -12.33 -5.29 -4.29
N ALA A 85 -13.31 -5.87 -3.59
CA ALA A 85 -14.23 -6.86 -4.13
C ALA A 85 -15.09 -6.30 -5.28
N LYS A 86 -15.53 -5.05 -5.20
CA LYS A 86 -16.23 -4.34 -6.30
C LYS A 86 -15.36 -4.18 -7.55
N ARG A 87 -14.03 -4.15 -7.43
CA ARG A 87 -13.07 -4.19 -8.56
C ARG A 87 -12.87 -5.62 -9.11
N GLY A 88 -13.57 -6.59 -8.56
CA GLY A 88 -13.51 -8.00 -8.94
C GLY A 88 -12.41 -8.81 -8.26
N ALA A 89 -11.59 -8.22 -7.40
CA ALA A 89 -10.55 -8.91 -6.64
C ALA A 89 -11.15 -9.88 -5.63
N GLN A 90 -10.39 -10.92 -5.28
CA GLN A 90 -10.67 -11.74 -4.12
C GLN A 90 -10.12 -11.00 -2.89
N ALA A 91 -10.99 -10.54 -1.99
CA ALA A 91 -10.61 -9.65 -0.91
C ALA A 91 -10.93 -10.26 0.47
N TYR A 92 -9.98 -10.15 1.38
CA TYR A 92 -10.05 -10.67 2.73
C TYR A 92 -9.78 -9.55 3.73
N GLY A 93 -10.65 -9.40 4.72
CA GLY A 93 -10.43 -8.50 5.86
C GLY A 93 -10.06 -9.32 7.09
N VAL A 94 -9.00 -8.93 7.77
CA VAL A 94 -8.64 -9.50 9.07
C VAL A 94 -8.95 -8.45 10.14
N GLU A 95 -9.84 -8.79 11.07
CA GLU A 95 -10.28 -7.86 12.12
C GLU A 95 -10.41 -8.60 13.45
N PHE A 96 -9.91 -7.99 14.51
CA PHE A 96 -9.93 -8.61 15.84
C PHE A 96 -11.30 -8.49 16.53
N ASN A 97 -12.04 -7.40 16.28
CA ASN A 97 -13.34 -7.16 16.87
C ASN A 97 -14.44 -7.94 16.13
N PRO A 98 -15.11 -8.93 16.77
CA PRO A 98 -16.12 -9.76 16.11
C PRO A 98 -17.37 -8.97 15.66
N ASP A 99 -17.71 -7.87 16.34
CA ASP A 99 -18.87 -7.03 15.95
C ASP A 99 -18.58 -6.27 14.65
N MET A 100 -17.30 -5.84 14.46
CA MET A 100 -16.84 -5.23 13.21
C MET A 100 -16.82 -6.25 12.07
N VAL A 101 -16.42 -7.48 12.34
CA VAL A 101 -16.48 -8.59 11.36
C VAL A 101 -17.93 -8.81 10.92
N ALA A 102 -18.86 -8.98 11.88
CA ALA A 102 -20.27 -9.18 11.59
C ALA A 102 -20.88 -8.00 10.81
N LEU A 103 -20.52 -6.76 11.15
CA LEU A 103 -20.92 -5.57 10.40
C LEU A 103 -20.40 -5.63 8.96
N SER A 104 -19.14 -5.97 8.78
CA SER A 104 -18.50 -6.06 7.46
C SER A 104 -19.17 -7.10 6.57
N GLU A 105 -19.54 -8.27 7.14
CA GLU A 105 -20.27 -9.33 6.44
C GLU A 105 -21.64 -8.87 5.96
N ARG A 106 -22.42 -8.20 6.86
CA ARG A 106 -23.72 -7.65 6.49
C ARG A 106 -23.62 -6.57 5.43
N THR A 107 -22.59 -5.70 5.53
CA THR A 107 -22.34 -4.66 4.54
C THR A 107 -21.98 -5.28 3.18
N ALA A 108 -21.11 -6.30 3.16
CA ALA A 108 -20.76 -7.01 1.93
C ALA A 108 -21.98 -7.70 1.28
N ALA A 109 -22.88 -8.24 2.09
CA ALA A 109 -24.14 -8.82 1.61
C ALA A 109 -25.05 -7.74 0.99
N LYS A 110 -25.21 -6.61 1.64
CA LYS A 110 -25.98 -5.46 1.13
C LYS A 110 -25.41 -4.91 -0.18
N GLU A 111 -24.08 -4.91 -0.30
CA GLU A 111 -23.36 -4.44 -1.49
C GLU A 111 -23.22 -5.51 -2.59
N GLY A 112 -23.72 -6.73 -2.36
CA GLY A 112 -23.73 -7.81 -3.35
C GLY A 112 -22.36 -8.40 -3.68
N VAL A 113 -21.40 -8.34 -2.74
CA VAL A 113 -20.00 -8.77 -2.98
C VAL A 113 -19.55 -9.94 -2.11
N THR A 114 -20.45 -10.67 -1.45
CA THR A 114 -20.12 -11.81 -0.56
C THR A 114 -19.33 -12.92 -1.24
N GLY A 115 -19.45 -13.11 -2.54
CA GLY A 115 -18.66 -14.09 -3.31
C GLY A 115 -17.19 -13.67 -3.49
N LYS A 116 -16.84 -12.43 -3.16
CA LYS A 116 -15.50 -11.84 -3.35
C LYS A 116 -14.92 -11.25 -2.07
N ALA A 117 -15.74 -10.76 -1.15
CA ALA A 117 -15.34 -10.20 0.13
C ALA A 117 -15.56 -11.23 1.23
N GLN A 118 -14.53 -11.53 1.99
CA GLN A 118 -14.57 -12.44 3.14
C GLN A 118 -13.90 -11.75 4.34
N PHE A 119 -14.39 -12.04 5.55
CA PHE A 119 -13.86 -11.45 6.76
C PHE A 119 -13.45 -12.55 7.74
N ILE A 120 -12.33 -12.33 8.41
CA ILE A 120 -11.69 -13.28 9.32
C ILE A 120 -11.58 -12.60 10.67
N ASN A 121 -12.24 -13.15 11.68
CA ASN A 121 -12.02 -12.71 13.05
C ASN A 121 -10.69 -13.28 13.56
N GLY A 122 -9.71 -12.43 13.79
CA GLY A 122 -8.38 -12.88 14.19
C GLY A 122 -7.34 -11.79 14.37
N ASP A 123 -6.18 -12.23 14.86
CA ASP A 123 -5.00 -11.39 15.03
C ASP A 123 -4.19 -11.33 13.74
N ILE A 124 -3.92 -10.14 13.24
CA ILE A 124 -3.13 -9.89 12.02
C ILE A 124 -1.73 -10.50 12.07
N PHE A 125 -1.19 -10.75 13.25
CA PHE A 125 0.13 -11.37 13.46
C PHE A 125 0.08 -12.91 13.47
N GLN A 126 -1.11 -13.52 13.47
CA GLN A 126 -1.31 -14.98 13.53
C GLN A 126 -1.95 -15.55 12.27
N ILE A 127 -2.55 -14.70 11.44
CA ILE A 127 -3.21 -15.12 10.19
C ILE A 127 -2.16 -15.20 9.06
N ASP A 128 -2.22 -16.29 8.29
CA ASP A 128 -1.44 -16.43 7.07
C ASP A 128 -2.09 -15.63 5.92
N PHE A 129 -1.42 -14.56 5.50
CA PHE A 129 -1.78 -13.75 4.34
C PHE A 129 -0.73 -13.81 3.22
N THR A 130 0.19 -14.76 3.24
CA THR A 130 1.32 -14.87 2.28
C THR A 130 0.90 -15.05 0.83
N LYS A 131 -0.34 -15.52 0.60
CA LYS A 131 -0.93 -15.64 -0.74
C LYS A 131 -1.41 -14.29 -1.32
N ALA A 132 -1.43 -13.20 -0.53
CA ALA A 132 -1.86 -11.90 -1.00
C ALA A 132 -0.96 -11.37 -2.13
N THR A 133 -1.57 -10.74 -3.12
CA THR A 133 -0.89 -9.95 -4.15
C THR A 133 -0.90 -8.46 -3.81
N VAL A 134 -1.84 -8.07 -2.92
CA VAL A 134 -1.96 -6.71 -2.36
C VAL A 134 -2.27 -6.83 -0.88
N VAL A 135 -1.59 -6.03 -0.07
CA VAL A 135 -1.88 -5.85 1.37
C VAL A 135 -2.20 -4.39 1.61
N THR A 136 -3.30 -4.11 2.30
CA THR A 136 -3.67 -2.75 2.73
C THR A 136 -3.59 -2.63 4.24
N LEU A 137 -3.15 -1.47 4.73
CA LEU A 137 -2.87 -1.19 6.13
C LEU A 137 -3.39 0.19 6.53
N TYR A 138 -3.99 0.28 7.72
CA TYR A 138 -4.15 1.52 8.46
C TYR A 138 -3.85 1.27 9.94
N LEU A 139 -2.59 1.06 10.21
CA LEU A 139 -2.07 0.68 11.54
C LEU A 139 -1.07 1.71 12.03
N LEU A 140 -0.76 1.69 13.34
CA LEU A 140 0.30 2.52 13.91
C LEU A 140 1.69 2.16 13.32
N PRO A 141 2.65 3.10 13.30
CA PRO A 141 4.01 2.85 12.78
C PRO A 141 4.68 1.63 13.39
N SER A 142 4.54 1.42 14.70
CA SER A 142 5.11 0.27 15.40
C SER A 142 4.58 -1.08 14.90
N LEU A 143 3.29 -1.14 14.53
CA LEU A 143 2.68 -2.35 13.99
C LEU A 143 3.11 -2.59 12.53
N ASN A 144 3.25 -1.53 11.73
CA ASN A 144 3.81 -1.63 10.39
C ASN A 144 5.25 -2.18 10.43
N VAL A 145 6.08 -1.67 11.33
CA VAL A 145 7.46 -2.17 11.52
C VAL A 145 7.47 -3.62 11.99
N LYS A 146 6.55 -4.01 12.88
CA LYS A 146 6.41 -5.40 13.34
C LYS A 146 5.97 -6.36 12.21
N LEU A 147 5.13 -5.90 11.27
CA LEU A 147 4.71 -6.67 10.09
C LEU A 147 5.78 -6.72 8.99
N ARG A 148 6.67 -5.75 8.95
CA ARG A 148 7.65 -5.56 7.86
C ARG A 148 8.46 -6.82 7.49
N PRO A 149 9.00 -7.62 8.44
CA PRO A 149 9.70 -8.86 8.08
C PRO A 149 8.82 -9.83 7.30
N THR A 150 7.58 -10.05 7.74
CA THR A 150 6.61 -10.92 7.03
C THR A 150 6.29 -10.36 5.64
N LEU A 151 6.11 -9.04 5.51
CA LEU A 151 5.83 -8.40 4.22
C LEU A 151 7.01 -8.53 3.26
N LEU A 152 8.25 -8.38 3.74
CA LEU A 152 9.47 -8.53 2.93
C LEU A 152 9.72 -9.99 2.49
N ASP A 153 9.14 -10.97 3.18
CA ASP A 153 9.20 -12.39 2.83
C ASP A 153 8.11 -12.83 1.84
N MET A 154 7.15 -11.95 1.54
CA MET A 154 6.12 -12.24 0.54
C MET A 154 6.72 -12.32 -0.87
N LYS A 155 5.92 -12.82 -1.81
CA LYS A 155 6.31 -12.95 -3.20
C LYS A 155 6.75 -11.60 -3.79
N PRO A 156 7.92 -11.51 -4.43
CA PRO A 156 8.36 -10.29 -5.09
C PRO A 156 7.33 -9.75 -6.08
N GLY A 157 7.01 -8.46 -5.95
CA GLY A 157 5.95 -7.81 -6.71
C GLY A 157 4.62 -7.70 -5.95
N THR A 158 4.50 -8.29 -4.76
CA THR A 158 3.38 -7.98 -3.85
C THR A 158 3.39 -6.49 -3.53
N ARG A 159 2.23 -5.85 -3.58
CA ARG A 159 2.05 -4.42 -3.36
C ARG A 159 1.47 -4.21 -1.97
N VAL A 160 2.13 -3.38 -1.17
CA VAL A 160 1.70 -3.02 0.18
C VAL A 160 1.34 -1.55 0.18
N VAL A 161 0.12 -1.21 0.59
CA VAL A 161 -0.35 0.19 0.66
C VAL A 161 -0.77 0.51 2.08
N SER A 162 -0.23 1.58 2.62
CA SER A 162 -0.54 2.06 3.97
C SER A 162 -1.14 3.45 3.95
N HIS A 163 -2.25 3.65 4.66
CA HIS A 163 -2.79 4.96 4.98
C HIS A 163 -1.96 5.60 6.09
N ALA A 164 -1.53 6.83 5.90
CA ALA A 164 -0.86 7.75 6.82
C ALA A 164 0.51 7.32 7.36
N PHE A 165 0.77 6.03 7.59
CA PHE A 165 1.94 5.58 8.32
C PHE A 165 2.94 4.84 7.44
N THR A 166 4.22 5.13 7.66
CA THR A 166 5.35 4.54 6.95
C THR A 166 5.82 3.22 7.59
N MET A 167 6.87 2.64 7.02
CA MET A 167 7.56 1.44 7.51
C MET A 167 8.99 1.77 7.96
N ASP A 168 9.14 2.91 8.66
CA ASP A 168 10.41 3.41 9.15
C ASP A 168 11.41 3.62 8.00
N ASP A 169 12.57 2.98 8.04
CA ASP A 169 13.64 3.14 7.05
C ASP A 169 13.39 2.42 5.70
N TRP A 170 12.33 1.58 5.59
CA TRP A 170 11.91 1.09 4.28
C TRP A 170 11.13 2.18 3.54
N GLN A 171 11.83 2.89 2.66
CA GLN A 171 11.24 3.99 1.90
C GLN A 171 10.16 3.50 0.93
N ALA A 172 9.05 4.24 0.85
CA ALA A 172 7.98 3.92 -0.09
C ALA A 172 8.43 4.09 -1.56
N ASP A 173 7.94 3.24 -2.43
CA ASP A 173 8.16 3.34 -3.89
C ASP A 173 7.31 4.45 -4.52
N GLN A 174 6.14 4.74 -3.92
CA GLN A 174 5.26 5.82 -4.32
C GLN A 174 4.55 6.40 -3.10
N THR A 175 4.34 7.70 -3.10
CA THR A 175 3.51 8.43 -2.14
C THR A 175 2.46 9.22 -2.90
N ASP A 176 1.23 9.22 -2.39
CA ASP A 176 0.13 9.98 -2.98
C ASP A 176 -0.82 10.48 -1.89
N SER A 177 -1.68 11.42 -2.22
CA SER A 177 -2.58 12.03 -1.25
C SER A 177 -3.97 12.26 -1.84
N SER A 178 -4.99 12.14 -0.99
CA SER A 178 -6.37 12.52 -1.30
C SER A 178 -6.99 13.19 -0.06
N ASP A 179 -7.63 14.32 -0.27
CA ASP A 179 -8.31 15.10 0.78
C ASP A 179 -7.43 15.38 2.02
N GLY A 180 -6.15 15.75 1.78
CA GLY A 180 -5.18 16.05 2.83
C GLY A 180 -4.67 14.83 3.61
N ARG A 181 -4.98 13.60 3.17
CA ARG A 181 -4.51 12.35 3.76
C ARG A 181 -3.56 11.63 2.81
N THR A 182 -2.52 11.04 3.35
CA THR A 182 -1.43 10.44 2.57
C THR A 182 -1.53 8.93 2.58
N ALA A 183 -1.23 8.32 1.42
CA ALA A 183 -1.02 6.89 1.27
C ALA A 183 0.39 6.61 0.73
N TYR A 184 0.96 5.50 1.16
CA TYR A 184 2.29 5.03 0.78
C TYR A 184 2.18 3.66 0.13
N LEU A 185 2.93 3.45 -0.95
CA LEU A 185 3.00 2.16 -1.64
C LEU A 185 4.43 1.63 -1.60
N TRP A 186 4.58 0.36 -1.23
CA TRP A 186 5.80 -0.44 -1.37
C TRP A 186 5.54 -1.61 -2.30
N ILE A 187 6.56 -1.98 -3.07
CA ILE A 187 6.53 -3.19 -3.90
C ILE A 187 7.60 -4.13 -3.36
N VAL A 188 7.19 -5.29 -2.85
CA VAL A 188 8.11 -6.27 -2.26
C VAL A 188 9.20 -6.61 -3.27
N PRO A 189 10.48 -6.36 -2.95
CA PRO A 189 11.59 -6.60 -3.87
C PRO A 189 11.99 -8.08 -3.91
N ALA A 190 12.55 -8.51 -5.03
CA ALA A 190 13.26 -9.78 -5.09
C ALA A 190 14.51 -9.73 -4.20
N LYS A 191 14.95 -10.86 -3.67
CA LYS A 191 16.15 -10.99 -2.85
C LYS A 191 17.34 -11.31 -3.76
N VAL A 192 18.24 -10.32 -3.94
CA VAL A 192 19.40 -10.45 -4.82
C VAL A 192 20.74 -10.42 -4.09
N GLU A 193 20.73 -10.17 -2.79
CA GLU A 193 21.96 -10.13 -1.99
C GLU A 193 22.84 -11.37 -2.23
N GLY A 194 24.17 -11.14 -2.27
CA GLY A 194 25.19 -12.17 -2.48
C GLY A 194 25.79 -12.16 -3.87
N THR A 195 26.47 -13.25 -4.20
CA THR A 195 27.31 -13.38 -5.39
C THR A 195 26.56 -14.05 -6.54
N TRP A 196 26.74 -13.51 -7.73
CA TRP A 196 26.12 -13.97 -8.98
C TRP A 196 27.18 -14.12 -10.07
N GLN A 197 27.21 -15.27 -10.72
CA GLN A 197 28.10 -15.57 -11.83
C GLN A 197 27.49 -15.11 -13.14
N THR A 198 28.28 -14.42 -13.97
CA THR A 198 27.91 -13.99 -15.32
C THR A 198 28.88 -14.60 -16.35
N GLY A 199 28.52 -14.54 -17.62
CA GLY A 199 29.45 -14.96 -18.70
C GLY A 199 30.73 -14.13 -18.80
N ALA A 200 30.75 -12.92 -18.20
CA ALA A 200 31.92 -12.02 -18.25
C ALA A 200 32.65 -11.91 -16.90
N GLY A 201 32.14 -12.53 -15.83
CA GLY A 201 32.73 -12.44 -14.50
C GLY A 201 31.70 -12.61 -13.38
N GLU A 202 31.80 -11.80 -12.34
CA GLU A 202 31.04 -11.95 -11.11
C GLU A 202 30.40 -10.62 -10.69
N ILE A 203 29.17 -10.69 -10.20
CA ILE A 203 28.49 -9.56 -9.54
C ILE A 203 28.28 -9.91 -8.08
N THR A 204 28.69 -9.05 -7.17
CA THR A 204 28.34 -9.14 -5.76
C THR A 204 27.37 -8.02 -5.40
N PHE A 205 26.16 -8.38 -4.99
CA PHE A 205 25.14 -7.43 -4.56
C PHE A 205 25.08 -7.36 -3.03
N THR A 206 24.98 -6.13 -2.51
CA THR A 206 24.52 -5.80 -1.16
C THR A 206 23.15 -5.16 -1.30
N GLN A 207 22.18 -5.66 -0.54
CA GLN A 207 20.79 -5.22 -0.65
C GLN A 207 20.27 -4.65 0.67
N LYS A 208 19.67 -3.46 0.62
CA LYS A 208 18.83 -2.92 1.69
C LYS A 208 17.46 -2.61 1.10
N PHE A 209 16.46 -3.43 1.43
CA PHE A 209 15.11 -3.36 0.85
C PHE A 209 15.15 -3.40 -0.69
N GLN A 210 14.62 -2.36 -1.37
CA GLN A 210 14.67 -2.25 -2.83
C GLN A 210 15.96 -1.63 -3.35
N MET A 211 16.85 -1.14 -2.48
CA MET A 211 18.12 -0.51 -2.90
C MET A 211 19.23 -1.54 -2.98
N VAL A 212 20.02 -1.45 -4.04
CA VAL A 212 21.07 -2.40 -4.35
C VAL A 212 22.38 -1.66 -4.64
N THR A 213 23.45 -2.09 -3.99
CA THR A 213 24.81 -1.66 -4.23
C THR A 213 25.70 -2.88 -4.45
N GLY A 214 27.00 -2.69 -4.70
CA GLY A 214 27.92 -3.82 -4.84
C GLY A 214 28.99 -3.58 -5.88
N THR A 215 29.52 -4.68 -6.44
CA THR A 215 30.61 -4.64 -7.41
C THR A 215 30.36 -5.60 -8.57
N LEU A 216 30.77 -5.20 -9.75
CA LEU A 216 30.89 -6.04 -10.96
C LEU A 216 32.36 -6.26 -11.26
N LYS A 217 32.81 -7.52 -11.21
CA LYS A 217 34.14 -7.93 -11.55
C LYS A 217 34.13 -8.59 -12.93
N SER A 218 34.95 -8.09 -13.86
CA SER A 218 35.10 -8.64 -15.23
C SER A 218 36.58 -8.73 -15.58
N GLY A 219 37.14 -9.92 -15.56
CA GLY A 219 38.57 -10.13 -15.68
C GLY A 219 39.37 -9.41 -14.60
N ALA A 220 40.26 -8.51 -14.98
CA ALA A 220 41.07 -7.67 -14.08
C ALA A 220 40.35 -6.37 -13.67
N SER A 221 39.18 -6.07 -14.24
CA SER A 221 38.44 -4.83 -14.00
C SER A 221 37.38 -5.02 -12.91
N ASN A 222 37.28 -4.02 -12.00
CA ASN A 222 36.22 -3.92 -11.01
C ASN A 222 35.45 -2.63 -11.20
N ALA A 223 34.13 -2.70 -11.25
CA ALA A 223 33.24 -1.55 -11.33
C ALA A 223 32.28 -1.54 -10.15
N THR A 224 32.14 -0.38 -9.50
CA THR A 224 31.15 -0.19 -8.45
C THR A 224 29.74 -0.12 -9.06
N ILE A 225 28.79 -0.76 -8.42
CA ILE A 225 27.36 -0.67 -8.75
C ILE A 225 26.79 0.58 -8.10
N SER A 226 26.16 1.41 -8.92
CA SER A 226 25.44 2.61 -8.51
C SER A 226 24.01 2.61 -9.05
N GLU A 227 23.12 3.44 -8.48
CA GLU A 227 21.72 3.57 -8.88
C GLU A 227 20.97 2.23 -8.91
N GLY A 228 21.44 1.27 -8.10
CA GLY A 228 20.83 -0.05 -8.03
C GLY A 228 19.48 -0.02 -7.34
N LYS A 229 18.43 -0.49 -8.05
CA LYS A 229 17.07 -0.53 -7.52
C LYS A 229 16.32 -1.77 -8.00
N LEU A 230 15.53 -2.34 -7.10
CA LEU A 230 14.53 -3.37 -7.36
C LEU A 230 13.13 -2.76 -7.38
N ASN A 231 12.30 -3.24 -8.31
CA ASN A 231 10.87 -3.03 -8.32
C ASN A 231 10.21 -4.40 -8.58
N GLY A 232 9.81 -5.06 -7.50
CA GLY A 232 9.42 -6.47 -7.53
C GLY A 232 10.58 -7.33 -8.05
N THR A 233 10.36 -8.03 -9.14
CA THR A 233 11.37 -8.87 -9.79
C THR A 233 12.29 -8.10 -10.76
N ARG A 234 12.01 -6.85 -11.05
CA ARG A 234 12.84 -6.05 -11.96
C ARG A 234 14.00 -5.42 -11.21
N ILE A 235 15.22 -5.63 -11.68
CA ILE A 235 16.43 -4.97 -11.20
C ILE A 235 16.97 -4.01 -12.26
N THR A 236 17.45 -2.85 -11.82
CA THR A 236 18.23 -1.90 -12.65
C THR A 236 19.42 -1.42 -11.86
N PHE A 237 20.56 -1.21 -12.50
CA PHE A 237 21.75 -0.61 -11.89
C PHE A 237 22.71 -0.10 -12.98
N THR A 238 23.68 0.72 -12.58
CA THR A 238 24.77 1.20 -13.43
C THR A 238 26.08 0.61 -12.93
N ALA A 239 26.92 0.10 -13.83
CA ALA A 239 28.27 -0.36 -13.52
C ALA A 239 29.17 -0.21 -14.75
N GLY A 240 30.42 0.26 -14.56
CA GLY A 240 31.41 0.43 -15.67
C GLY A 240 30.93 1.35 -16.79
N GLY A 241 30.10 2.35 -16.50
CA GLY A 241 29.53 3.27 -17.48
C GLY A 241 28.38 2.68 -18.32
N ALA A 242 27.93 1.46 -18.05
CA ALA A 242 26.78 0.83 -18.70
C ALA A 242 25.59 0.69 -17.76
N ARG A 243 24.38 0.77 -18.32
CA ARG A 243 23.12 0.56 -17.58
C ARG A 243 22.64 -0.87 -17.77
N TYR A 244 22.46 -1.55 -16.69
CA TYR A 244 21.92 -2.90 -16.61
C TYR A 244 20.44 -2.86 -16.27
N SER A 245 19.64 -3.67 -16.93
CA SER A 245 18.26 -3.96 -16.55
C SER A 245 18.03 -5.48 -16.65
N GLY A 246 17.27 -6.04 -15.72
CA GLY A 246 17.01 -7.47 -15.70
C GLY A 246 15.77 -7.84 -14.92
N ARG A 247 15.39 -9.11 -15.05
CA ARG A 247 14.34 -9.76 -14.27
C ARG A 247 14.93 -10.90 -13.45
N VAL A 248 14.66 -10.86 -12.17
CA VAL A 248 15.05 -11.91 -11.21
C VAL A 248 13.97 -13.01 -11.21
N THR A 249 14.39 -14.26 -11.39
CA THR A 249 13.53 -15.43 -11.33
C THR A 249 14.27 -16.52 -10.55
N GLY A 250 13.95 -16.66 -9.25
CA GLY A 250 14.72 -17.54 -8.36
C GLY A 250 16.20 -17.14 -8.34
N ASP A 251 17.06 -18.09 -8.68
CA ASP A 251 18.52 -17.93 -8.72
C ASP A 251 19.06 -17.47 -10.09
N ARG A 252 18.22 -16.91 -10.93
CA ARG A 252 18.59 -16.41 -12.27
C ARG A 252 18.15 -14.97 -12.47
N ILE A 253 19.02 -14.18 -13.12
CA ILE A 253 18.72 -12.84 -13.63
C ILE A 253 18.97 -12.86 -15.14
N GLU A 254 18.02 -12.36 -15.91
CA GLU A 254 18.15 -12.18 -17.36
C GLU A 254 17.73 -10.77 -17.74
N GLY A 255 18.46 -10.17 -18.70
CA GLY A 255 18.16 -8.81 -19.09
C GLY A 255 19.03 -8.25 -20.21
N THR A 256 19.17 -6.93 -20.22
CA THR A 256 19.92 -6.18 -21.22
C THR A 256 20.88 -5.20 -20.55
N ILE A 257 22.01 -4.99 -21.22
CA ILE A 257 23.01 -3.96 -20.91
C ILE A 257 22.92 -2.91 -22.03
N GLN A 258 22.76 -1.67 -21.64
CA GLN A 258 22.85 -0.51 -22.54
C GLN A 258 24.18 0.19 -22.30
N SER A 259 25.07 0.17 -23.31
CA SER A 259 26.33 0.86 -23.23
C SER A 259 26.17 2.37 -23.41
N SER A 260 27.12 3.16 -22.90
CA SER A 260 27.19 4.60 -23.15
C SER A 260 27.31 4.99 -24.63
N ALA A 261 27.82 4.08 -25.47
CA ALA A 261 27.90 4.26 -26.93
C ALA A 261 26.61 3.92 -27.68
N GLY A 262 25.49 3.57 -26.95
CA GLY A 262 24.18 3.31 -27.55
C GLY A 262 23.88 1.87 -27.95
N GLY A 263 24.81 0.94 -27.76
CA GLY A 263 24.60 -0.49 -28.05
C GLY A 263 23.81 -1.19 -26.95
N THR A 264 22.94 -2.14 -27.31
CA THR A 264 22.21 -3.01 -26.36
C THR A 264 22.64 -4.46 -26.56
N THR A 265 23.05 -5.12 -25.47
CA THR A 265 23.42 -6.54 -25.45
C THR A 265 22.65 -7.30 -24.39
N LYS A 266 22.46 -8.60 -24.57
CA LYS A 266 21.87 -9.47 -23.55
C LYS A 266 22.88 -9.82 -22.47
N TRP A 267 22.44 -9.99 -21.27
CA TRP A 267 23.21 -10.52 -20.15
C TRP A 267 22.38 -11.46 -19.28
N SER A 268 23.06 -12.33 -18.58
CA SER A 268 22.44 -13.17 -17.56
C SER A 268 23.40 -13.40 -16.41
N ALA A 269 22.83 -13.68 -15.25
CA ALA A 269 23.59 -14.06 -14.07
C ALA A 269 22.87 -15.20 -13.35
N THR A 270 23.64 -16.08 -12.71
CA THR A 270 23.14 -17.18 -11.88
C THR A 270 23.73 -17.05 -10.49
N ARG A 271 22.94 -17.23 -9.46
CA ARG A 271 23.41 -17.15 -8.08
C ARG A 271 24.50 -18.20 -7.82
N ALA A 272 25.58 -17.79 -7.17
CA ALA A 272 26.65 -18.70 -6.82
C ALA A 272 26.18 -19.76 -5.78
N PRO A 273 26.65 -21.01 -5.91
CA PRO A 273 26.32 -22.06 -4.93
C PRO A 273 26.69 -21.66 -3.49
N GLY A 274 25.86 -22.02 -2.52
CA GLY A 274 26.12 -21.76 -1.09
C GLY A 274 25.60 -20.41 -0.57
N HIS A 275 25.15 -19.50 -1.41
CA HIS A 275 24.50 -18.24 -0.99
C HIS A 275 22.97 -18.41 -0.99
N LYS A 276 22.39 -18.74 0.17
CA LYS A 276 20.94 -18.54 0.37
C LYS A 276 20.69 -17.04 0.53
N PRO A 277 19.58 -16.49 -0.03
CA PRO A 277 19.19 -15.12 0.28
C PRO A 277 19.09 -14.95 1.78
N GLY A 278 19.85 -14.01 2.35
CA GLY A 278 19.72 -13.65 3.76
C GLY A 278 18.29 -13.21 4.04
N ALA A 279 17.79 -13.48 5.26
CA ALA A 279 16.59 -12.82 5.73
C ALA A 279 16.86 -11.31 5.69
N SER A 280 16.06 -10.58 4.91
CA SER A 280 16.16 -9.11 4.85
C SER A 280 15.77 -8.56 6.24
N HIS A 281 16.74 -8.02 6.95
CA HIS A 281 16.56 -7.35 8.25
C HIS A 281 16.22 -5.89 8.04
#